data_a7cbd80a84e66419688f9968fca69559
#
_entry.id   a7cbd80a84e66419688f9968fca69559
#
_cell.length_a   1.000
_cell.length_b   1.000
_cell.length_c   1.000
_cell.angle_alpha   90.00
_cell.angle_beta   90.00
_cell.angle_gamma   90.00
#
_symmetry.space_group_name_H-M   'P 1'
#
loop_
_entity.id
_entity.type
_entity.pdbx_description
1 polymer ?
#
loop_
_entity_poly.entity_id
_entity_poly.type
_entity_poly.pdbx_seq_one_letter_code
_entity_poly.pdbx_strand_id
1 'polypeptide(L)'
;MARGVRLKPNRLTEKLIQIRLSLGLSQNELIKRLDIALTQNRISEYERGTGEPPLPVLLKYARLAGVCVDVLIDDEIDLPDKLPSKPKHS
;
A
#
# COMPACT_ATOMS: atom_id res chain seq x y z
N MET A 1 -19.76 11.86 -14.88
CA MET A 1 -19.89 10.71 -14.20
C MET A 1 -19.36 9.52 -14.88
N ALA A 2 -18.68 8.77 -14.20
CA ALA A 2 -17.91 7.72 -14.82
C ALA A 2 -18.67 6.42 -14.95
N ARG A 3 -19.90 6.45 -15.47
CA ARG A 3 -20.65 5.27 -15.55
C ARG A 3 -19.99 4.22 -16.32
N GLY A 4 -19.95 3.03 -15.87
CA GLY A 4 -19.35 1.91 -16.50
C GLY A 4 -17.83 1.92 -16.51
N VAL A 5 -17.22 2.95 -15.95
CA VAL A 5 -15.77 3.05 -15.87
C VAL A 5 -15.34 2.72 -14.45
N ARG A 6 -14.44 1.78 -14.31
CA ARG A 6 -13.93 1.44 -12.99
C ARG A 6 -12.95 2.51 -12.56
N LEU A 7 -13.20 3.07 -11.38
CA LEU A 7 -12.33 4.09 -10.83
C LEU A 7 -11.10 3.45 -10.21
N LYS A 8 -9.95 3.93 -10.60
CA LYS A 8 -8.68 3.43 -10.09
C LYS A 8 -7.96 4.58 -9.40
N PRO A 9 -7.51 4.40 -8.16
CA PRO A 9 -6.76 5.45 -7.48
C PRO A 9 -5.50 5.79 -8.25
N ASN A 10 -5.28 7.08 -8.49
CA ASN A 10 -4.12 7.52 -9.25
C ASN A 10 -2.84 7.55 -8.41
N ARG A 11 -2.98 7.69 -7.10
CA ARG A 11 -1.84 7.85 -6.21
C ARG A 11 -1.52 6.59 -5.40
N LEU A 12 -2.26 5.51 -5.65
CA LEU A 12 -2.09 4.30 -4.86
C LEU A 12 -0.67 3.75 -4.94
N THR A 13 -0.11 3.70 -6.15
CA THR A 13 1.23 3.15 -6.36
C THR A 13 2.26 3.87 -5.51
N GLU A 14 2.27 5.19 -5.55
CA GLU A 14 3.24 5.96 -4.76
C GLU A 14 3.02 5.77 -3.26
N LYS A 15 1.77 5.64 -2.83
CA LYS A 15 1.47 5.44 -1.41
C LYS A 15 1.97 4.09 -0.91
N LEU A 16 1.84 3.04 -1.72
CA LEU A 16 2.32 1.71 -1.34
C LEU A 16 3.85 1.72 -1.19
N ILE A 17 4.55 2.36 -2.11
CA ILE A 17 6.00 2.50 -2.02
C ILE A 17 6.38 3.31 -0.79
N GLN A 18 5.67 4.41 -0.56
CA GLN A 18 5.96 5.28 0.57
C GLN A 18 5.80 4.55 1.90
N ILE A 19 4.77 3.73 2.03
CA ILE A 19 4.56 2.92 3.23
C ILE A 19 5.77 2.02 3.47
N ARG A 20 6.18 1.28 2.43
CA ARG A 20 7.28 0.34 2.57
C ARG A 20 8.57 1.06 2.97
N LEU A 21 8.89 2.15 2.27
CA LEU A 21 10.12 2.90 2.55
C LEU A 21 10.09 3.58 3.91
N SER A 22 8.93 4.10 4.30
CA SER A 22 8.79 4.77 5.60
C SER A 22 8.99 3.79 6.75
N LEU A 23 8.65 2.52 6.55
CA LEU A 23 8.83 1.50 7.58
C LEU A 23 10.19 0.82 7.49
N GLY A 24 11.01 1.19 6.51
CA GLY A 24 12.36 0.64 6.37
C GLY A 24 12.39 -0.80 5.91
N LEU A 25 11.41 -1.22 5.11
CA LEU A 25 11.27 -2.62 4.72
C LEU A 25 11.70 -2.85 3.27
N SER A 26 12.35 -3.98 3.03
CA SER A 26 12.52 -4.48 1.67
C SER A 26 11.19 -5.08 1.22
N GLN A 27 11.08 -5.40 -0.08
CA GLN A 27 9.87 -6.04 -0.58
C GLN A 27 9.61 -7.38 0.11
N ASN A 28 10.66 -8.17 0.34
CA ASN A 28 10.49 -9.46 1.03
C ASN A 28 10.10 -9.29 2.49
N GLU A 29 10.66 -8.29 3.15
CA GLU A 29 10.27 -8.00 4.53
C GLU A 29 8.84 -7.52 4.62
N LEU A 30 8.42 -6.75 3.63
CA LEU A 30 7.03 -6.29 3.55
C LEU A 30 6.07 -7.48 3.46
N ILE A 31 6.39 -8.46 2.62
CA ILE A 31 5.54 -9.64 2.48
C ILE A 31 5.35 -10.33 3.83
N LYS A 32 6.43 -10.47 4.59
CA LYS A 32 6.34 -11.09 5.91
C LYS A 32 5.47 -10.29 6.85
N ARG A 33 5.57 -8.98 6.79
CA ARG A 33 4.78 -8.10 7.66
C ARG A 33 3.31 -8.09 7.28
N LEU A 34 3.01 -8.21 5.98
CA LEU A 34 1.62 -8.25 5.52
C LEU A 34 0.93 -9.55 5.94
N ASP A 35 1.72 -10.60 6.18
CA ASP A 35 1.22 -11.88 6.68
C ASP A 35 0.14 -12.48 5.76
N ILE A 36 0.41 -12.43 4.46
CA ILE A 36 -0.43 -13.06 3.45
C ILE A 36 0.45 -13.70 2.41
N ALA A 37 -0.11 -14.64 1.65
CA ALA A 37 0.63 -15.39 0.65
C ALA A 37 0.81 -14.54 -0.61
N LEU A 38 1.90 -13.79 -0.66
CA LEU A 38 2.25 -12.97 -1.81
C LEU A 38 3.67 -13.26 -2.24
N THR A 39 3.94 -13.06 -3.53
CA THR A 39 5.29 -13.18 -4.05
C THR A 39 5.90 -11.78 -4.21
N GLN A 40 7.22 -11.73 -4.28
CA GLN A 40 7.91 -10.48 -4.54
C GLN A 40 7.51 -9.89 -5.89
N ASN A 41 7.29 -10.74 -6.90
CA ASN A 41 6.84 -10.27 -8.21
C ASN A 41 5.51 -9.51 -8.10
N ARG A 42 4.61 -10.02 -7.29
CA ARG A 42 3.31 -9.36 -7.12
C ARG A 42 3.46 -7.99 -6.46
N ILE A 43 4.32 -7.92 -5.43
CA ILE A 43 4.60 -6.63 -4.78
C ILE A 43 5.21 -5.65 -5.80
N SER A 44 6.17 -6.13 -6.60
CA SER A 44 6.78 -5.30 -7.63
C SER A 44 5.74 -4.77 -8.61
N GLU A 45 4.79 -5.61 -9.01
CA GLU A 45 3.72 -5.18 -9.93
C GLU A 45 2.87 -4.09 -9.30
N TYR A 46 2.55 -4.23 -8.02
CA TYR A 46 1.78 -3.21 -7.33
C TYR A 46 2.53 -1.88 -7.28
N GLU A 47 3.83 -1.94 -7.04
CA GLU A 47 4.64 -0.73 -6.92
C GLU A 47 4.94 -0.08 -8.27
N ARG A 48 4.88 -0.84 -9.35
CA ARG A 48 5.06 -0.28 -10.70
C ARG A 48 3.73 0.13 -11.34
N GLY A 49 2.62 -0.22 -10.72
CA GLY A 49 1.32 0.08 -11.29
C GLY A 49 0.88 -0.85 -12.39
N THR A 50 1.57 -1.97 -12.59
CA THR A 50 1.20 -2.96 -13.60
C THR A 50 0.24 -4.01 -13.08
N GLY A 51 0.04 -4.05 -11.77
CA GLY A 51 -0.94 -4.91 -11.14
C GLY A 51 -1.71 -4.14 -10.09
N GLU A 52 -2.92 -4.55 -9.81
CA GLU A 52 -3.78 -3.87 -8.85
C GLU A 52 -3.96 -4.75 -7.63
N PRO A 53 -3.64 -4.27 -6.41
CA PRO A 53 -3.84 -5.08 -5.23
C PRO A 53 -5.33 -5.28 -4.96
N PRO A 54 -5.76 -6.50 -4.64
CA PRO A 54 -7.15 -6.72 -4.24
C PRO A 54 -7.41 -6.10 -2.86
N LEU A 55 -8.68 -5.92 -2.53
CA LEU A 55 -9.07 -5.27 -1.29
C LEU A 55 -8.43 -5.88 -0.04
N PRO A 56 -8.38 -7.22 0.10
CA PRO A 56 -7.74 -7.77 1.29
C PRO A 56 -6.27 -7.39 1.44
N VAL A 57 -5.56 -7.24 0.32
CA VAL A 57 -4.17 -6.80 0.34
C VAL A 57 -4.08 -5.34 0.78
N LEU A 58 -4.96 -4.49 0.25
CA LEU A 58 -5.01 -3.09 0.65
C LEU A 58 -5.28 -2.95 2.14
N LEU A 59 -6.18 -3.77 2.66
CA LEU A 59 -6.47 -3.74 4.10
C LEU A 59 -5.23 -4.09 4.91
N LYS A 60 -4.46 -5.08 4.47
CA LYS A 60 -3.22 -5.45 5.17
C LYS A 60 -2.21 -4.32 5.15
N TYR A 61 -2.06 -3.64 3.99
CA TYR A 61 -1.18 -2.47 3.92
C TYR A 61 -1.63 -1.39 4.89
N ALA A 62 -2.93 -1.11 4.93
CA ALA A 62 -3.46 -0.07 5.81
C ALA A 62 -3.18 -0.40 7.27
N ARG A 63 -3.40 -1.65 7.65
CA ARG A 63 -3.15 -2.10 9.02
C ARG A 63 -1.67 -2.02 9.37
N LEU A 64 -0.82 -2.42 8.42
CA LEU A 64 0.61 -2.33 8.64
C LEU A 64 1.07 -0.89 8.85
N ALA A 65 0.53 0.02 8.07
CA ALA A 65 0.87 1.43 8.18
C ALA A 65 0.20 2.12 9.38
N GLY A 66 -0.85 1.52 9.91
CA GLY A 66 -1.60 2.12 11.02
C GLY A 66 -2.58 3.19 10.58
N VAL A 67 -3.07 3.10 9.34
CA VAL A 67 -4.02 4.08 8.79
C VAL A 67 -5.27 3.36 8.30
N CYS A 68 -6.32 4.11 8.00
CA CYS A 68 -7.51 3.55 7.40
C CYS A 68 -7.29 3.31 5.92
N VAL A 69 -8.00 2.34 5.36
CA VAL A 69 -7.88 2.00 3.95
C VAL A 69 -8.20 3.21 3.06
N ASP A 70 -9.08 4.10 3.52
CA ASP A 70 -9.42 5.32 2.79
C ASP A 70 -8.20 6.12 2.42
N VAL A 71 -7.22 6.17 3.30
CA VAL A 71 -5.99 6.94 3.06
C VAL A 71 -5.26 6.41 1.83
N LEU A 72 -5.38 5.12 1.56
CA LEU A 72 -4.72 4.52 0.40
C LEU A 72 -5.47 4.77 -0.90
N ILE A 73 -6.80 4.69 -0.86
CA ILE A 73 -7.59 4.69 -2.09
C ILE A 73 -8.19 6.04 -2.45
N ASP A 74 -8.19 6.99 -1.52
CA ASP A 74 -8.73 8.32 -1.78
C ASP A 74 -7.58 9.25 -2.18
N ASP A 75 -7.56 9.66 -3.44
CA ASP A 75 -6.49 10.52 -3.95
C ASP A 75 -6.49 11.91 -3.31
N GLU A 76 -7.57 12.28 -2.65
CA GLU A 76 -7.67 13.57 -1.97
C GLU A 76 -7.00 13.56 -0.60
N ILE A 77 -6.65 12.39 -0.08
CA ILE A 77 -6.06 12.24 1.24
C ILE A 77 -4.60 11.82 1.09
N ASP A 78 -3.70 12.53 1.74
CA ASP A 78 -2.28 12.17 1.73
C ASP A 78 -1.97 11.22 2.87
N LEU A 79 -0.95 10.39 2.67
CA LEU A 79 -0.38 9.65 3.80
C LEU A 79 0.22 10.66 4.78
N PRO A 80 0.12 10.39 6.08
CA PRO A 80 0.81 11.26 7.05
C PRO A 80 2.32 11.20 6.82
N ASP A 81 3.00 12.31 7.07
CA ASP A 81 4.45 12.36 6.93
C ASP A 81 5.13 11.29 7.77
N LYS A 82 4.57 11.03 8.92
CA LYS A 82 5.07 10.01 9.82
C LYS A 82 3.96 9.03 10.09
N LEU A 83 4.16 7.77 9.71
CA LEU A 83 3.13 6.77 9.90
C LEU A 83 2.94 6.45 11.38
N PRO A 84 1.70 6.15 11.80
CA PRO A 84 1.47 5.76 13.19
C PRO A 84 2.19 4.48 13.59
N SER A 85 2.42 3.56 12.63
CA SER A 85 3.16 2.34 12.91
C SER A 85 4.65 2.64 13.03
N LYS A 86 5.34 1.87 13.88
CA LYS A 86 6.77 2.08 14.07
C LYS A 86 7.58 1.53 12.92
N PRO A 87 8.62 2.24 12.48
CA PRO A 87 9.54 1.69 11.50
C PRO A 87 10.29 0.48 12.06
N LYS A 88 10.89 -0.27 11.16
CA LYS A 88 11.63 -1.47 11.50
C LYS A 88 12.74 -1.22 12.52
N HIS A 89 13.39 -0.07 12.45
CA HIS A 89 14.55 0.24 13.25
C HIS A 89 14.28 1.25 14.37
N SER A 90 13.06 1.42 14.76
CA SER A 90 12.78 2.39 15.83
C SER A 90 12.71 1.72 17.17
#